data_e93b554e1ae28a723e1b0a50d1c0c08e
#
_entry.id   e93b554e1ae28a723e1b0a50d1c0c08e
#
_cell.length_a   1.000
_cell.length_b   1.000
_cell.length_c   1.000
_cell.angle_alpha   90.00
_cell.angle_beta   90.00
_cell.angle_gamma   90.00
#
_symmetry.space_group_name_H-M   'P 1'
#
loop_
_entity.id
_entity.type
_entity.pdbx_description
1 polymer ?
#
loop_
_entity_poly.entity_id
_entity_poly.type
_entity_poly.pdbx_seq_one_letter_code
_entity_poly.pdbx_strand_id
1 'polypeptide(L)'
;TAINAAEAAGRDPRRRLHDFVIANVSPPIIDPRTLSLWAAFISHVRVDPEFARIHRENYLTFLGSLEELVSAFLAANGREIAPAECRRLAIAINGLIDGLWLEGSLAGDLFDEQALPRIALESVESILGGLSLSSPSDTQDRN
;
A
#
# COMPACT_ATOMS: atom_id res chain seq x y z
N THR A 1 8.26 -10.22 -2.56
CA THR A 1 7.02 -9.47 -2.37
C THR A 1 7.32 -8.08 -1.81
N ALA A 2 6.37 -7.12 -1.89
CA ALA A 2 6.52 -5.77 -1.36
C ALA A 2 6.80 -5.76 0.15
N ILE A 3 6.22 -6.70 0.89
CA ILE A 3 6.46 -6.85 2.33
C ILE A 3 7.92 -7.25 2.60
N ASN A 4 8.43 -8.25 1.87
CA ASN A 4 9.82 -8.68 2.03
C ASN A 4 10.82 -7.59 1.65
N ALA A 5 10.51 -6.79 0.63
CA ALA A 5 11.33 -5.64 0.26
C ALA A 5 11.34 -4.58 1.36
N ALA A 6 10.18 -4.29 1.96
CA ALA A 6 10.08 -3.36 3.08
C ALA A 6 10.83 -3.85 4.32
N GLU A 7 10.80 -5.15 4.60
CA GLU A 7 11.59 -5.76 5.69
C GLU A 7 13.09 -5.71 5.42
N ALA A 8 13.51 -5.95 4.16
CA ALA A 8 14.91 -5.92 3.75
C ALA A 8 15.49 -4.51 3.68
N ALA A 9 14.67 -3.47 3.47
CA ALA A 9 15.10 -2.06 3.34
C ALA A 9 15.66 -1.46 4.64
N GLY A 10 15.86 -2.27 5.69
CA GLY A 10 16.38 -1.83 6.96
C GLY A 10 15.31 -1.55 7.99
N ARG A 11 15.75 -1.12 9.15
CA ARG A 11 14.90 -1.02 10.34
C ARG A 11 14.24 0.35 10.55
N ASP A 12 14.43 1.30 9.63
CA ASP A 12 13.76 2.60 9.69
C ASP A 12 12.26 2.45 9.35
N PRO A 13 11.36 2.67 10.33
CA PRO A 13 9.92 2.51 10.12
C PRO A 13 9.37 3.40 9.00
N ARG A 14 9.87 4.63 8.86
CA ARG A 14 9.48 5.56 7.81
C ARG A 14 9.78 4.97 6.42
N ARG A 15 11.01 4.50 6.23
CA ARG A 15 11.46 3.95 4.95
C ARG A 15 10.71 2.67 4.61
N ARG A 16 10.48 1.82 5.58
CA ARG A 16 9.73 0.58 5.39
C ARG A 16 8.32 0.84 4.87
N LEU A 17 7.62 1.79 5.47
CA LEU A 17 6.27 2.17 5.03
C LEU A 17 6.30 2.86 3.67
N HIS A 18 7.23 3.78 3.45
CA HIS A 18 7.46 4.42 2.15
C HIS A 18 7.65 3.38 1.03
N ASP A 19 8.58 2.47 1.19
CA ASP A 19 8.92 1.48 0.18
C ASP A 19 7.75 0.50 -0.06
N PHE A 20 6.99 0.17 0.97
CA PHE A 20 5.76 -0.62 0.83
C PHE A 20 4.73 0.09 -0.06
N VAL A 21 4.47 1.37 0.19
CA VAL A 21 3.51 2.15 -0.60
C VAL A 21 3.96 2.23 -2.06
N ILE A 22 5.22 2.60 -2.31
CA ILE A 22 5.76 2.73 -3.66
C ILE A 22 5.68 1.40 -4.42
N ALA A 23 6.07 0.29 -3.82
CA ALA A 23 6.07 -1.01 -4.47
C ALA A 23 4.67 -1.44 -4.93
N ASN A 24 3.63 -1.09 -4.18
CA ASN A 24 2.25 -1.49 -4.49
C ASN A 24 1.58 -0.65 -5.60
N VAL A 25 2.16 0.49 -5.97
CA VAL A 25 1.64 1.38 -7.02
C VAL A 25 2.63 1.56 -8.18
N SER A 26 3.59 0.66 -8.29
CA SER A 26 4.63 0.67 -9.31
C SER A 26 4.68 -0.64 -10.08
N PRO A 27 5.20 -0.66 -11.33
CA PRO A 27 5.45 -1.90 -12.02
C PRO A 27 6.38 -2.84 -11.21
N PRO A 28 6.22 -4.16 -11.29
CA PRO A 28 5.31 -4.91 -12.17
C PRO A 28 3.90 -5.14 -11.61
N ILE A 29 3.56 -4.62 -10.45
CA ILE A 29 2.23 -4.80 -9.83
C ILE A 29 1.14 -4.11 -10.67
N ILE A 30 1.41 -2.91 -11.16
CA ILE A 30 0.52 -2.23 -12.12
C ILE A 30 0.77 -2.80 -13.51
N ASP A 31 -0.09 -3.72 -13.94
CA ASP A 31 -0.05 -4.41 -15.22
C ASP A 31 -1.49 -4.78 -15.64
N PRO A 32 -1.91 -4.48 -16.90
CA PRO A 32 -3.24 -4.86 -17.39
C PRO A 32 -3.54 -6.36 -17.30
N ARG A 33 -2.54 -7.23 -17.42
CA ARG A 33 -2.71 -8.69 -17.27
C ARG A 33 -3.10 -9.07 -15.87
N THR A 34 -2.48 -8.44 -14.87
CA THR A 34 -2.79 -8.64 -13.45
C THR A 34 -4.22 -8.21 -13.15
N LEU A 35 -4.70 -7.10 -13.75
CA LEU A 35 -6.09 -6.66 -13.63
C LEU A 35 -7.08 -7.74 -14.09
N SER A 36 -6.84 -8.34 -15.26
CA SER A 36 -7.72 -9.39 -15.80
C SER A 36 -7.78 -10.61 -14.89
N LEU A 37 -6.65 -11.05 -14.37
CA LEU A 37 -6.58 -12.18 -13.43
C LEU A 37 -7.30 -11.86 -12.12
N TRP A 38 -7.11 -10.66 -11.60
CA TRP A 38 -7.75 -10.21 -10.37
C TRP A 38 -9.27 -10.10 -10.53
N ALA A 39 -9.76 -9.57 -11.66
CA ALA A 39 -11.18 -9.49 -11.97
C ALA A 39 -11.82 -10.87 -12.05
N ALA A 40 -11.16 -11.83 -12.69
CA ALA A 40 -11.62 -13.23 -12.75
C ALA A 40 -11.66 -13.85 -11.35
N PHE A 41 -10.65 -13.62 -10.52
CA PHE A 41 -10.59 -14.11 -9.13
C PHE A 41 -11.73 -13.53 -8.30
N ILE A 42 -11.94 -12.21 -8.34
CA ILE A 42 -13.00 -11.51 -7.58
C ILE A 42 -14.39 -12.02 -7.96
N SER A 43 -14.62 -12.34 -9.23
CA SER A 43 -15.91 -12.88 -9.67
C SER A 43 -16.23 -14.23 -9.04
N HIS A 44 -15.23 -15.01 -8.64
CA HIS A 44 -15.38 -16.32 -8.01
C HIS A 44 -15.47 -16.25 -6.48
N VAL A 45 -14.91 -15.21 -5.85
CA VAL A 45 -14.87 -15.06 -4.39
C VAL A 45 -16.27 -15.08 -3.76
N ARG A 46 -17.27 -14.57 -4.45
CA ARG A 46 -18.65 -14.52 -3.95
C ARG A 46 -19.44 -15.80 -4.13
N VAL A 47 -19.04 -16.65 -5.06
CA VAL A 47 -19.80 -17.86 -5.43
C VAL A 47 -19.11 -19.15 -5.02
N ASP A 48 -17.83 -19.11 -4.73
CA ASP A 48 -17.05 -20.27 -4.30
C ASP A 48 -16.53 -20.05 -2.88
N PRO A 49 -17.03 -20.83 -1.87
CA PRO A 49 -16.59 -20.67 -0.48
C PRO A 49 -15.10 -20.90 -0.27
N GLU A 50 -14.44 -21.73 -1.06
CA GLU A 50 -13.01 -21.98 -0.96
C GLU A 50 -12.19 -20.75 -1.41
N PHE A 51 -12.57 -20.12 -2.53
CA PHE A 51 -11.95 -18.84 -2.95
C PHE A 51 -12.18 -17.75 -1.91
N ALA A 52 -13.37 -17.67 -1.34
CA ALA A 52 -13.68 -16.70 -0.29
C ALA A 52 -12.79 -16.90 0.95
N ARG A 53 -12.57 -18.14 1.35
CA ARG A 53 -11.71 -18.49 2.49
C ARG A 53 -10.26 -18.08 2.22
N ILE A 54 -9.71 -18.46 1.08
CA ILE A 54 -8.33 -18.15 0.68
C ILE A 54 -8.13 -16.63 0.61
N HIS A 55 -9.05 -15.91 -0.02
CA HIS A 55 -8.99 -14.46 -0.12
C HIS A 55 -9.00 -13.81 1.27
N ARG A 56 -9.90 -14.25 2.15
CA ARG A 56 -10.00 -13.72 3.52
C ARG A 56 -8.70 -13.93 4.30
N GLU A 57 -8.12 -15.12 4.24
CA GLU A 57 -6.87 -15.42 4.93
C GLU A 57 -5.72 -14.56 4.43
N ASN A 58 -5.56 -14.44 3.12
CA ASN A 58 -4.54 -13.61 2.50
C ASN A 58 -4.73 -12.12 2.82
N TYR A 59 -5.96 -11.65 2.77
CA TYR A 59 -6.30 -10.28 3.13
C TYR A 59 -5.94 -9.96 4.59
N LEU A 60 -6.30 -10.84 5.52
CA LEU A 60 -6.00 -10.62 6.94
C LEU A 60 -4.50 -10.66 7.22
N THR A 61 -3.75 -11.51 6.55
CA THR A 61 -2.28 -11.55 6.64
C THR A 61 -1.66 -10.26 6.12
N PHE A 62 -2.09 -9.80 4.96
CA PHE A 62 -1.61 -8.54 4.37
C PHE A 62 -1.96 -7.35 5.27
N LEU A 63 -3.19 -7.28 5.74
CA LEU A 63 -3.66 -6.20 6.62
C LEU A 63 -2.86 -6.17 7.92
N GLY A 64 -2.57 -7.33 8.52
CA GLY A 64 -1.74 -7.43 9.72
C GLY A 64 -0.33 -6.89 9.52
N SER A 65 0.29 -7.19 8.38
CA SER A 65 1.60 -6.65 8.02
C SER A 65 1.57 -5.13 7.86
N LEU A 66 0.52 -4.59 7.22
CA LEU A 66 0.35 -3.14 7.07
C LEU A 66 0.10 -2.46 8.42
N GLU A 67 -0.68 -3.07 9.30
CA GLU A 67 -0.87 -2.58 10.67
C GLU A 67 0.47 -2.44 11.43
N GLU A 68 1.34 -3.43 11.30
CA GLU A 68 2.68 -3.39 11.92
C GLU A 68 3.52 -2.23 11.37
N LEU A 69 3.53 -2.03 10.05
CA LEU A 69 4.24 -0.92 9.42
C LEU A 69 3.71 0.44 9.88
N VAL A 70 2.41 0.61 9.93
CA VAL A 70 1.75 1.85 10.38
C VAL A 70 2.02 2.10 11.86
N SER A 71 1.86 1.09 12.70
CA SER A 71 2.11 1.20 14.14
C SER A 71 3.55 1.59 14.45
N ALA A 72 4.52 0.95 13.78
CA ALA A 72 5.93 1.26 13.96
C ALA A 72 6.29 2.69 13.50
N PHE A 73 5.71 3.13 12.40
CA PHE A 73 5.92 4.49 11.88
C PHE A 73 5.34 5.55 12.84
N LEU A 74 4.13 5.36 13.32
CA LEU A 74 3.50 6.28 14.27
C LEU A 74 4.24 6.32 15.60
N ALA A 75 4.67 5.17 16.12
CA ALA A 75 5.46 5.09 17.35
C ALA A 75 6.79 5.83 17.21
N ALA A 76 7.47 5.72 16.06
CA ALA A 76 8.71 6.43 15.77
C ALA A 76 8.50 7.97 15.72
N ASN A 77 7.28 8.42 15.51
CA ASN A 77 6.87 9.84 15.55
C ASN A 77 6.21 10.25 16.88
N GLY A 78 6.36 9.43 17.92
CA GLY A 78 5.82 9.72 19.25
C GLY A 78 4.31 9.56 19.36
N ARG A 79 3.68 8.84 18.44
CA ARG A 79 2.22 8.63 18.41
C ARG A 79 1.89 7.17 18.61
N GLU A 80 1.39 6.84 19.77
CA GLU A 80 0.81 5.54 20.05
C GLU A 80 -0.72 5.60 19.91
N ILE A 81 -1.26 4.63 19.16
CA ILE A 81 -2.70 4.54 18.90
C ILE A 81 -3.23 3.17 19.31
N ALA A 82 -4.52 3.11 19.60
CA ALA A 82 -5.19 1.87 19.89
C ALA A 82 -5.17 0.90 18.69
N PRO A 83 -5.13 -0.43 18.91
CA PRO A 83 -5.15 -1.41 17.82
C PRO A 83 -6.31 -1.24 16.84
N ALA A 84 -7.50 -0.89 17.34
CA ALA A 84 -8.66 -0.64 16.49
C ALA A 84 -8.47 0.57 15.56
N GLU A 85 -7.83 1.63 16.03
CA GLU A 85 -7.51 2.80 15.22
C GLU A 85 -6.42 2.47 14.19
N CYS A 86 -5.40 1.71 14.58
CA CYS A 86 -4.36 1.23 13.67
C CYS A 86 -4.97 0.41 12.52
N ARG A 87 -5.89 -0.49 12.83
CA ARG A 87 -6.62 -1.27 11.83
C ARG A 87 -7.43 -0.39 10.89
N ARG A 88 -8.12 0.61 11.41
CA ARG A 88 -8.87 1.58 10.61
C ARG A 88 -7.96 2.31 9.60
N LEU A 89 -6.82 2.77 10.04
CA LEU A 89 -5.84 3.44 9.18
C LEU A 89 -5.28 2.48 8.12
N ALA A 90 -4.96 1.25 8.50
CA ALA A 90 -4.46 0.23 7.57
C ALA A 90 -5.50 -0.10 6.48
N ILE A 91 -6.77 -0.22 6.84
CA ILE A 91 -7.86 -0.44 5.87
C ILE A 91 -7.97 0.76 4.91
N ALA A 92 -7.89 1.98 5.41
CA ALA A 92 -7.95 3.19 4.58
C ALA A 92 -6.78 3.25 3.59
N ILE A 93 -5.57 2.97 4.04
CA ILE A 93 -4.37 2.92 3.19
C ILE A 93 -4.49 1.82 2.14
N ASN A 94 -4.92 0.62 2.53
CA ASN A 94 -5.11 -0.47 1.58
C ASN A 94 -6.16 -0.14 0.53
N GLY A 95 -7.29 0.43 0.92
CA GLY A 95 -8.33 0.87 -0.02
C GLY A 95 -7.84 1.93 -1.00
N LEU A 96 -7.03 2.87 -0.54
CA LEU A 96 -6.39 3.87 -1.40
C LEU A 96 -5.45 3.21 -2.42
N ILE A 97 -4.58 2.32 -1.96
CA ILE A 97 -3.63 1.59 -2.83
C ILE A 97 -4.38 0.78 -3.88
N ASP A 98 -5.41 0.04 -3.49
CA ASP A 98 -6.24 -0.75 -4.40
C ASP A 98 -6.92 0.14 -5.45
N GLY A 99 -7.43 1.31 -5.05
CA GLY A 99 -8.03 2.28 -5.96
C GLY A 99 -7.03 2.84 -6.96
N LEU A 100 -5.85 3.24 -6.51
CA LEU A 100 -4.78 3.75 -7.39
C LEU A 100 -4.24 2.66 -8.34
N TRP A 101 -4.12 1.43 -7.84
CA TRP A 101 -3.76 0.29 -8.67
C TRP A 101 -4.79 0.06 -9.78
N LEU A 102 -6.07 0.14 -9.47
CA LEU A 102 -7.15 0.01 -10.44
C LEU A 102 -7.11 1.15 -11.47
N GLU A 103 -6.94 2.39 -11.04
CA GLU A 103 -6.79 3.55 -11.93
C GLU A 103 -5.61 3.38 -12.88
N GLY A 104 -4.44 3.01 -12.37
CA GLY A 104 -3.25 2.80 -13.17
C GLY A 104 -3.39 1.64 -14.17
N SER A 105 -4.13 0.60 -13.81
CA SER A 105 -4.36 -0.57 -14.67
C SER A 105 -5.38 -0.28 -15.78
N LEU A 106 -6.37 0.57 -15.52
CA LEU A 106 -7.43 0.91 -16.48
C LEU A 106 -7.06 2.08 -17.39
N ALA A 107 -6.34 3.07 -16.87
CA ALA A 107 -6.08 4.33 -17.55
C ALA A 107 -4.63 4.79 -17.40
N GLY A 108 -3.69 3.85 -17.37
CA GLY A 108 -2.27 4.13 -17.14
C GLY A 108 -1.62 5.05 -18.17
N ASP A 109 -2.17 5.10 -19.39
CA ASP A 109 -1.75 6.01 -20.44
C ASP A 109 -2.05 7.50 -20.15
N LEU A 110 -2.94 7.77 -19.18
CA LEU A 110 -3.26 9.14 -18.74
C LEU A 110 -2.30 9.68 -17.66
N PHE A 111 -1.44 8.83 -17.14
CA PHE A 111 -0.52 9.18 -16.06
C PHE A 111 0.94 9.02 -16.51
N ASP A 112 1.82 9.92 -16.06
CA ASP A 112 3.24 9.67 -16.13
C ASP A 112 3.66 8.62 -15.07
N GLU A 113 4.83 8.01 -15.23
CA GLU A 113 5.32 6.94 -14.36
C GLU A 113 5.47 7.35 -12.89
N GLN A 114 5.58 8.64 -12.62
CA GLN A 114 5.78 9.18 -11.26
C GLN A 114 4.47 9.67 -10.62
N ALA A 115 3.39 9.76 -11.37
CA ALA A 115 2.14 10.34 -10.87
C ALA A 115 1.51 9.48 -9.78
N LEU A 116 1.31 8.18 -10.03
CA LEU A 116 0.68 7.29 -9.05
C LEU A 116 1.48 7.12 -7.76
N PRO A 117 2.81 6.88 -7.81
CA PRO A 117 3.62 6.84 -6.59
C PRO A 117 3.56 8.12 -5.77
N ARG A 118 3.59 9.28 -6.41
CA ARG A 118 3.49 10.57 -5.72
C ARG A 118 2.12 10.76 -5.06
N ILE A 119 1.03 10.51 -5.79
CA ILE A 119 -0.33 10.58 -5.24
C ILE A 119 -0.48 9.63 -4.06
N ALA A 120 0.03 8.41 -4.17
CA ALA A 120 -0.04 7.43 -3.10
C ALA A 120 0.67 7.92 -1.83
N LEU A 121 1.90 8.41 -1.94
CA LEU A 121 2.66 8.92 -0.80
C LEU A 121 1.97 10.11 -0.14
N GLU A 122 1.60 11.12 -0.91
CA GLU A 122 0.93 12.31 -0.39
C GLU A 122 -0.40 11.99 0.29
N SER A 123 -1.15 11.05 -0.28
CA SER A 123 -2.44 10.63 0.29
C SER A 123 -2.26 9.81 1.57
N VAL A 124 -1.29 8.91 1.62
CA VAL A 124 -0.96 8.15 2.84
C VAL A 124 -0.47 9.08 3.94
N GLU A 125 0.39 10.05 3.63
CA GLU A 125 0.82 11.07 4.58
C GLU A 125 -0.37 11.82 5.17
N SER A 126 -1.36 12.20 4.35
CA SER A 126 -2.60 12.85 4.82
C SER A 126 -3.43 11.94 5.73
N ILE A 127 -3.57 10.67 5.39
CA ILE A 127 -4.27 9.66 6.23
C ILE A 127 -3.58 9.54 7.60
N LEU A 128 -2.25 9.63 7.63
CA LEU A 128 -1.45 9.52 8.85
C LEU A 128 -1.26 10.85 9.60
N GLY A 129 -2.08 11.84 9.31
CA GLY A 129 -2.09 13.12 10.02
C GLY A 129 -1.02 14.10 9.56
N GLY A 130 -0.52 13.99 8.34
CA GLY A 130 0.46 14.89 7.75
C GLY A 130 1.92 14.54 8.07
N LEU A 131 2.19 13.39 8.64
CA LEU A 131 3.56 12.94 8.88
C LEU A 131 4.24 12.57 7.56
N SER A 132 5.46 13.06 7.35
CA SER A 132 6.18 12.84 6.10
C SER A 132 6.77 11.44 5.99
N LEU A 133 6.55 10.80 4.85
CA LEU A 133 7.19 9.54 4.45
C LEU A 133 8.46 9.75 3.64
N SER A 134 8.65 10.96 3.08
CA SER A 134 9.84 11.31 2.30
C SER A 134 10.92 11.87 3.20
N SER A 135 12.20 11.56 2.90
CA SER A 135 13.32 12.19 3.56
C SER A 135 13.86 13.38 2.75
N PRO A 136 14.63 14.30 3.36
CA PRO A 136 15.26 15.40 2.62
C PRO A 136 16.14 14.93 1.45
N SER A 137 16.74 13.73 1.55
CA SER A 137 17.55 13.13 0.48
C SER A 137 16.70 12.63 -0.69
N ASP A 138 15.45 12.26 -0.47
CA ASP A 138 14.56 11.80 -1.53
C ASP A 138 14.06 12.94 -2.43
N THR A 139 14.26 14.19 -2.01
CA THR A 139 13.82 15.39 -2.72
C THR A 139 14.88 15.91 -3.70
N GLN A 140 16.16 15.53 -3.56
CA GLN A 140 17.26 16.01 -4.40
C GLN A 140 17.38 15.29 -5.75
N ASP A 141 16.79 14.12 -5.92
CA ASP A 141 16.79 13.37 -7.19
C ASP A 141 15.64 13.80 -8.15
N ARG A 142 14.94 14.90 -7.85
CA ARG A 142 13.76 15.37 -8.59
C ARG A 142 13.97 16.68 -9.39
N ASN A 143 15.24 17.07 -9.65
CA ASN A 143 15.53 18.22 -10.52
C ASN A 143 16.23 17.79 -11.80
#